data_3958041decc271d50c9c9cc3b0ae8167
#
_entry.id   3958041decc271d50c9c9cc3b0ae8167
#
_cell.length_a   1.000
_cell.length_b   1.000
_cell.length_c   1.000
_cell.angle_alpha   90.00
_cell.angle_beta   90.00
_cell.angle_gamma   90.00
#
_symmetry.space_group_name_H-M   'P 1'
#
loop_
_entity.id
_entity.type
_entity.pdbx_description
1 polymer ?
#
loop_
_entity_poly.entity_id
_entity_poly.type
_entity_poly.pdbx_seq_one_letter_code
_entity_poly.pdbx_strand_id
1 'polypeptide(L)'
;MKMDSNAPIGVFDSGIGGLTVAREIMRNLPMEKIVYFGDTARLPYGSKSQETVLRYSRQIVKFLQNQGVKAIVVACNTASALALDTLEKEIDIPIIGVVKPGAKVAARETTGKKVGVIATEATIRSHLYRKLIQEIDPEISVEGKACPLFVPLVEEGWRKDPITEMVARRYLKELQEKEIDTLILGCTHYPLLRNMIGSIMGEGVRLVNPAYETSLALKQLLQERNLLNKGHREEEFPYRFYVSDAAEKFTSFANSILPYDVQMTRQINLEEY
;
A
#
# COMPACT_ATOMS: atom_id res chain seq x y z
N MET A 1 -24.63 -10.82 -10.63
CA MET A 1 -24.19 -12.13 -10.08
C MET A 1 -23.91 -11.97 -8.59
N LYS A 2 -24.32 -12.91 -7.72
CA LYS A 2 -23.97 -12.85 -6.30
C LYS A 2 -22.48 -13.19 -6.20
N MET A 3 -21.68 -12.29 -5.66
CA MET A 3 -20.24 -12.52 -5.46
C MET A 3 -20.03 -13.64 -4.43
N ASP A 4 -19.08 -14.54 -4.71
CA ASP A 4 -18.76 -15.66 -3.81
C ASP A 4 -17.85 -15.18 -2.67
N SER A 5 -18.27 -15.40 -1.42
CA SER A 5 -17.46 -15.07 -0.24
C SER A 5 -16.15 -15.89 -0.15
N ASN A 6 -16.07 -17.03 -0.83
CA ASN A 6 -14.87 -17.89 -0.90
C ASN A 6 -13.90 -17.46 -2.01
N ALA A 7 -14.30 -16.52 -2.88
CA ALA A 7 -13.44 -15.97 -3.91
C ALA A 7 -12.26 -15.19 -3.29
N PRO A 8 -11.09 -15.11 -3.96
CA PRO A 8 -9.93 -14.44 -3.41
C PRO A 8 -10.08 -12.91 -3.40
N ILE A 9 -9.27 -12.25 -2.60
CA ILE A 9 -9.04 -10.80 -2.65
C ILE A 9 -7.90 -10.53 -3.63
N GLY A 10 -8.11 -9.63 -4.58
CA GLY A 10 -7.07 -9.09 -5.44
C GLY A 10 -6.29 -8.00 -4.71
N VAL A 11 -4.97 -8.08 -4.70
CA VAL A 11 -4.10 -7.04 -4.15
C VAL A 11 -3.09 -6.66 -5.21
N PHE A 12 -2.96 -5.38 -5.54
CA PHE A 12 -1.94 -4.98 -6.48
C PHE A 12 -1.10 -3.78 -6.03
N ASP A 13 0.13 -3.77 -6.50
CA ASP A 13 1.12 -2.73 -6.28
C ASP A 13 1.92 -2.45 -7.56
N SER A 14 2.58 -1.30 -7.59
CA SER A 14 3.54 -0.97 -8.66
C SER A 14 4.76 -1.90 -8.73
N GLY A 15 4.96 -2.74 -7.71
CA GLY A 15 6.11 -3.64 -7.64
C GLY A 15 6.04 -4.61 -6.46
N ILE A 16 7.09 -4.59 -5.63
CA ILE A 16 7.26 -5.55 -4.53
C ILE A 16 6.82 -5.00 -3.17
N GLY A 17 6.73 -3.67 -3.02
CA GLY A 17 6.43 -3.03 -1.74
C GLY A 17 5.05 -3.36 -1.18
N GLY A 18 4.06 -3.57 -2.04
CA GLY A 18 2.68 -3.92 -1.67
C GLY A 18 2.55 -5.24 -0.89
N LEU A 19 3.60 -6.06 -0.87
CA LEU A 19 3.66 -7.24 0.01
C LEU A 19 3.56 -6.87 1.50
N THR A 20 3.90 -5.64 1.90
CA THR A 20 3.65 -5.15 3.26
C THR A 20 2.16 -5.04 3.55
N VAL A 21 1.35 -4.64 2.56
CA VAL A 21 -0.12 -4.60 2.67
C VAL A 21 -0.70 -6.01 2.66
N ALA A 22 -0.25 -6.86 1.73
CA ALA A 22 -0.66 -8.26 1.67
C ALA A 22 -0.39 -8.97 3.01
N ARG A 23 0.77 -8.74 3.63
CA ARG A 23 1.12 -9.28 4.95
C ARG A 23 0.13 -8.87 6.04
N GLU A 24 -0.28 -7.60 6.09
CA GLU A 24 -1.25 -7.16 7.08
C GLU A 24 -2.66 -7.74 6.81
N ILE A 25 -3.04 -7.92 5.53
CA ILE A 25 -4.29 -8.62 5.18
C ILE A 25 -4.23 -10.08 5.65
N MET A 26 -3.15 -10.80 5.38
CA MET A 26 -2.95 -12.18 5.81
C MET A 26 -3.03 -12.35 7.34
N ARG A 27 -2.52 -11.37 8.09
CA ARG A 27 -2.54 -11.38 9.57
C ARG A 27 -3.92 -11.08 10.15
N ASN A 28 -4.65 -10.11 9.58
CA ASN A 28 -5.92 -9.63 10.11
C ASN A 28 -7.14 -10.36 9.52
N LEU A 29 -6.96 -11.02 8.36
CA LEU A 29 -7.98 -11.80 7.67
C LEU A 29 -7.42 -13.19 7.26
N PRO A 30 -7.03 -14.03 8.21
CA PRO A 30 -6.29 -15.28 7.92
C PRO A 30 -7.09 -16.33 7.12
N MET A 31 -8.42 -16.18 7.03
CA MET A 31 -9.28 -17.08 6.27
C MET A 31 -9.42 -16.68 4.79
N GLU A 32 -8.94 -15.49 4.43
CA GLU A 32 -9.04 -14.96 3.08
C GLU A 32 -7.94 -15.51 2.17
N LYS A 33 -8.32 -15.76 0.91
CA LYS A 33 -7.38 -16.08 -0.17
C LYS A 33 -6.93 -14.79 -0.83
N ILE A 34 -5.69 -14.74 -1.33
CA ILE A 34 -5.15 -13.55 -1.99
C ILE A 34 -4.59 -13.92 -3.37
N VAL A 35 -4.91 -13.07 -4.34
CA VAL A 35 -4.22 -12.96 -5.62
C VAL A 35 -3.45 -11.66 -5.62
N TYR A 36 -2.14 -11.73 -5.47
CA TYR A 36 -1.26 -10.56 -5.51
C TYR A 36 -0.74 -10.34 -6.93
N PHE A 37 -0.70 -9.08 -7.35
CA PHE A 37 -0.03 -8.65 -8.57
C PHE A 37 0.95 -7.52 -8.32
N GLY A 38 2.23 -7.72 -8.68
CA GLY A 38 3.28 -6.70 -8.65
C GLY A 38 3.69 -6.29 -10.07
N ASP A 39 3.54 -5.00 -10.41
CA ASP A 39 3.91 -4.47 -11.73
C ASP A 39 5.41 -4.13 -11.84
N THR A 40 6.22 -5.14 -11.68
CA THR A 40 7.68 -5.04 -11.57
C THR A 40 8.37 -4.58 -12.86
N ALA A 41 7.75 -4.77 -14.03
CA ALA A 41 8.28 -4.32 -15.32
C ALA A 41 8.18 -2.79 -15.52
N ARG A 42 7.21 -2.12 -14.82
CA ARG A 42 6.86 -0.72 -15.12
C ARG A 42 7.07 0.22 -13.94
N LEU A 43 7.76 -0.25 -12.89
CA LEU A 43 8.13 0.59 -11.73
C LEU A 43 9.20 1.64 -12.11
N PRO A 44 9.37 2.70 -11.29
CA PRO A 44 8.49 3.09 -10.20
C PRO A 44 7.29 3.91 -10.70
N TYR A 45 6.12 3.79 -10.04
CA TYR A 45 4.96 4.64 -10.35
C TYR A 45 5.11 6.07 -9.81
N GLY A 46 5.94 6.25 -8.79
CA GLY A 46 6.10 7.52 -8.07
C GLY A 46 6.60 8.71 -8.90
N SER A 47 7.15 8.47 -10.09
CA SER A 47 7.62 9.49 -11.04
C SER A 47 6.75 9.60 -12.30
N LYS A 48 5.66 8.79 -12.42
CA LYS A 48 4.82 8.76 -13.60
C LYS A 48 3.64 9.74 -13.52
N SER A 49 3.08 10.07 -14.70
CA SER A 49 1.86 10.87 -14.81
C SER A 49 0.63 10.08 -14.33
N GLN A 50 -0.44 10.81 -13.96
CA GLN A 50 -1.72 10.22 -13.59
C GLN A 50 -2.29 9.33 -14.70
N GLU A 51 -2.24 9.77 -15.95
CA GLU A 51 -2.73 9.02 -17.11
C GLU A 51 -2.01 7.68 -17.26
N THR A 52 -0.68 7.68 -17.12
CA THR A 52 0.14 6.45 -17.20
C THR A 52 -0.20 5.48 -16.06
N VAL A 53 -0.30 6.00 -14.81
CA VAL A 53 -0.65 5.18 -13.65
C VAL A 53 -2.04 4.58 -13.80
N LEU A 54 -3.02 5.37 -14.24
CA LEU A 54 -4.39 4.91 -14.48
C LEU A 54 -4.45 3.82 -15.55
N ARG A 55 -3.77 4.00 -16.68
CA ARG A 55 -3.70 3.00 -17.74
C ARG A 55 -3.14 1.67 -17.23
N TYR A 56 -2.04 1.69 -16.48
CA TYR A 56 -1.44 0.49 -15.91
C TYR A 56 -2.36 -0.17 -14.88
N SER A 57 -2.98 0.63 -14.02
CA SER A 57 -3.91 0.13 -13.02
C SER A 57 -5.14 -0.54 -13.65
N ARG A 58 -5.68 -0.03 -14.76
CA ARG A 58 -6.78 -0.66 -15.49
C ARG A 58 -6.42 -2.06 -16.00
N GLN A 59 -5.22 -2.23 -16.58
CA GLN A 59 -4.76 -3.55 -17.04
C GLN A 59 -4.66 -4.54 -15.88
N ILE A 60 -4.10 -4.13 -14.74
CA ILE A 60 -3.98 -4.98 -13.57
C ILE A 60 -5.37 -5.33 -12.99
N VAL A 61 -6.26 -4.36 -12.91
CA VAL A 61 -7.65 -4.59 -12.45
C VAL A 61 -8.35 -5.60 -13.35
N LYS A 62 -8.22 -5.48 -14.68
CA LYS A 62 -8.77 -6.44 -15.62
C LYS A 62 -8.19 -7.85 -15.43
N PHE A 63 -6.87 -7.96 -15.25
CA PHE A 63 -6.24 -9.23 -14.88
C PHE A 63 -6.85 -9.83 -13.62
N LEU A 64 -6.95 -9.04 -12.54
CA LEU A 64 -7.51 -9.51 -11.26
C LEU A 64 -8.99 -9.91 -11.38
N GLN A 65 -9.80 -9.18 -12.16
CA GLN A 65 -11.18 -9.57 -12.44
C GLN A 65 -11.25 -10.93 -13.15
N ASN A 66 -10.35 -11.20 -14.09
CA ASN A 66 -10.24 -12.51 -14.76
C ASN A 66 -9.77 -13.63 -13.82
N GLN A 67 -9.14 -13.30 -12.68
CA GLN A 67 -8.85 -14.25 -11.61
C GLN A 67 -10.05 -14.52 -10.69
N GLY A 68 -11.21 -13.91 -10.93
CA GLY A 68 -12.44 -14.11 -10.17
C GLY A 68 -12.38 -13.53 -8.76
N VAL A 69 -11.69 -12.41 -8.54
CA VAL A 69 -11.57 -11.81 -7.22
C VAL A 69 -12.88 -11.16 -6.76
N LYS A 70 -13.21 -11.22 -5.47
CA LYS A 70 -14.41 -10.64 -4.86
C LYS A 70 -14.24 -9.19 -4.42
N ALA A 71 -13.02 -8.73 -4.23
CA ALA A 71 -12.65 -7.37 -3.87
C ALA A 71 -11.24 -7.06 -4.34
N ILE A 72 -10.91 -5.79 -4.54
CA ILE A 72 -9.56 -5.36 -4.93
C ILE A 72 -9.00 -4.38 -3.89
N VAL A 73 -7.72 -4.56 -3.54
CA VAL A 73 -6.93 -3.63 -2.72
C VAL A 73 -5.82 -3.02 -3.57
N VAL A 74 -5.87 -1.70 -3.72
CA VAL A 74 -4.81 -0.91 -4.35
C VAL A 74 -3.76 -0.61 -3.28
N ALA A 75 -2.74 -1.48 -3.19
CA ALA A 75 -1.70 -1.39 -2.17
C ALA A 75 -0.74 -0.22 -2.42
N CYS A 76 -0.48 0.14 -3.68
CA CYS A 76 0.35 1.26 -4.06
C CYS A 76 -0.26 2.61 -3.67
N ASN A 77 0.44 3.41 -2.85
CA ASN A 77 -0.03 4.75 -2.48
C ASN A 77 -0.17 5.67 -3.70
N THR A 78 0.75 5.58 -4.66
CA THR A 78 0.70 6.36 -5.90
C THR A 78 -0.53 5.98 -6.73
N ALA A 79 -0.78 4.69 -6.94
CA ALA A 79 -1.97 4.24 -7.67
C ALA A 79 -3.26 4.57 -6.91
N SER A 80 -3.29 4.43 -5.58
CA SER A 80 -4.42 4.86 -4.74
C SER A 80 -4.70 6.36 -4.86
N ALA A 81 -3.65 7.18 -4.96
CA ALA A 81 -3.81 8.63 -5.05
C ALA A 81 -4.25 9.10 -6.45
N LEU A 82 -3.80 8.44 -7.51
CA LEU A 82 -3.95 8.92 -8.88
C LEU A 82 -5.00 8.18 -9.72
N ALA A 83 -5.36 6.94 -9.35
CA ALA A 83 -6.21 6.10 -10.17
C ALA A 83 -7.47 5.59 -9.46
N LEU A 84 -7.50 5.49 -8.11
CA LEU A 84 -8.56 4.82 -7.38
C LEU A 84 -9.96 5.39 -7.67
N ASP A 85 -10.12 6.72 -7.61
CA ASP A 85 -11.43 7.37 -7.81
C ASP A 85 -12.04 7.09 -9.20
N THR A 86 -11.19 6.88 -10.21
CA THR A 86 -11.61 6.51 -11.56
C THR A 86 -11.94 5.02 -11.64
N LEU A 87 -11.08 4.16 -11.08
CA LEU A 87 -11.30 2.72 -11.08
C LEU A 87 -12.58 2.32 -10.32
N GLU A 88 -12.86 2.99 -9.20
CA GLU A 88 -14.06 2.75 -8.38
C GLU A 88 -15.35 2.99 -9.16
N LYS A 89 -15.34 3.87 -10.17
CA LYS A 89 -16.48 4.15 -11.05
C LYS A 89 -16.58 3.20 -12.25
N GLU A 90 -15.50 2.51 -12.59
CA GLU A 90 -15.39 1.67 -13.79
C GLU A 90 -15.66 0.19 -13.50
N ILE A 91 -15.67 -0.23 -12.23
CA ILE A 91 -15.83 -1.64 -11.85
C ILE A 91 -16.93 -1.86 -10.84
N ASP A 92 -17.61 -3.00 -10.93
CA ASP A 92 -18.74 -3.35 -10.05
C ASP A 92 -18.31 -4.02 -8.75
N ILE A 93 -17.05 -4.53 -8.68
CA ILE A 93 -16.54 -5.19 -7.48
C ILE A 93 -15.96 -4.16 -6.50
N PRO A 94 -16.08 -4.38 -5.18
CA PRO A 94 -15.53 -3.47 -4.19
C PRO A 94 -14.03 -3.26 -4.39
N ILE A 95 -13.60 -2.01 -4.40
CA ILE A 95 -12.19 -1.63 -4.47
C ILE A 95 -11.86 -0.64 -3.35
N ILE A 96 -10.71 -0.82 -2.72
CA ILE A 96 -10.21 0.06 -1.65
C ILE A 96 -8.73 0.36 -1.88
N GLY A 97 -8.32 1.59 -1.57
CA GLY A 97 -6.92 1.99 -1.60
C GLY A 97 -6.37 2.30 -0.21
N VAL A 98 -5.05 2.41 -0.10
CA VAL A 98 -4.36 2.60 1.19
C VAL A 98 -4.39 4.04 1.71
N VAL A 99 -4.65 5.04 0.85
CA VAL A 99 -4.56 6.46 1.24
C VAL A 99 -5.68 6.86 2.19
N LYS A 100 -6.94 6.53 1.87
CA LYS A 100 -8.12 6.92 2.67
C LYS A 100 -8.10 6.36 4.10
N PRO A 101 -7.82 5.06 4.34
CA PRO A 101 -7.68 4.52 5.70
C PRO A 101 -6.55 5.19 6.49
N GLY A 102 -5.38 5.39 5.86
CA GLY A 102 -4.24 6.07 6.48
C GLY A 102 -4.54 7.51 6.88
N ALA A 103 -5.20 8.28 5.99
CA ALA A 103 -5.62 9.65 6.26
C ALA A 103 -6.62 9.74 7.42
N LYS A 104 -7.63 8.84 7.43
CA LYS A 104 -8.66 8.78 8.49
C LYS A 104 -8.05 8.55 9.87
N VAL A 105 -7.10 7.62 9.96
CA VAL A 105 -6.45 7.33 11.24
C VAL A 105 -5.55 8.46 11.66
N ALA A 106 -4.76 9.05 10.77
CA ALA A 106 -3.91 10.19 11.11
C ALA A 106 -4.71 11.38 11.63
N ALA A 107 -5.85 11.70 11.00
CA ALA A 107 -6.73 12.77 11.46
C ALA A 107 -7.32 12.51 12.85
N ARG A 108 -7.58 11.23 13.19
CA ARG A 108 -8.12 10.85 14.52
C ARG A 108 -7.05 10.86 15.61
N GLU A 109 -5.83 10.45 15.26
CA GLU A 109 -4.76 10.18 16.22
C GLU A 109 -3.87 11.39 16.52
N THR A 110 -3.88 12.42 15.66
CA THR A 110 -3.14 13.65 15.94
C THR A 110 -3.72 14.39 17.14
N THR A 111 -2.86 14.82 18.05
CA THR A 111 -3.25 15.56 19.25
C THR A 111 -2.97 17.06 19.15
N GLY A 112 -1.94 17.42 18.41
CA GLY A 112 -1.54 18.82 18.16
C GLY A 112 -1.95 19.35 16.80
N LYS A 113 -2.76 18.59 16.03
CA LYS A 113 -3.21 18.95 14.67
C LYS A 113 -2.09 19.22 13.67
N LYS A 114 -0.96 18.53 13.83
CA LYS A 114 0.23 18.67 12.97
C LYS A 114 0.63 17.31 12.39
N VAL A 115 0.15 17.01 11.20
CA VAL A 115 0.38 15.74 10.51
C VAL A 115 1.45 15.88 9.42
N GLY A 116 2.47 15.01 9.47
CA GLY A 116 3.44 14.82 8.40
C GLY A 116 3.04 13.65 7.48
N VAL A 117 3.40 13.74 6.21
CA VAL A 117 3.26 12.66 5.24
C VAL A 117 4.57 12.48 4.49
N ILE A 118 5.21 11.33 4.62
CA ILE A 118 6.30 10.94 3.73
C ILE A 118 5.78 9.99 2.66
N ALA A 119 6.12 10.23 1.39
CA ALA A 119 5.61 9.43 0.26
C ALA A 119 6.51 9.61 -0.99
N THR A 120 6.09 9.02 -2.11
CA THR A 120 6.68 9.31 -3.42
C THR A 120 6.30 10.72 -3.90
N GLU A 121 7.05 11.25 -4.87
CA GLU A 121 6.78 12.59 -5.42
C GLU A 121 5.35 12.71 -5.97
N ALA A 122 4.88 11.72 -6.73
CA ALA A 122 3.53 11.76 -7.30
C ALA A 122 2.44 11.73 -6.22
N THR A 123 2.62 10.94 -5.15
CA THR A 123 1.69 10.92 -4.02
C THR A 123 1.66 12.26 -3.29
N ILE A 124 2.80 12.89 -3.05
CA ILE A 124 2.85 14.23 -2.41
C ILE A 124 2.20 15.28 -3.31
N ARG A 125 2.53 15.30 -4.61
CA ARG A 125 1.95 16.26 -5.58
C ARG A 125 0.44 16.11 -5.78
N SER A 126 -0.13 14.92 -5.53
CA SER A 126 -1.58 14.72 -5.62
C SER A 126 -2.37 15.48 -4.55
N HIS A 127 -1.72 15.87 -3.45
CA HIS A 127 -2.33 16.47 -2.27
C HIS A 127 -3.47 15.66 -1.64
N LEU A 128 -3.67 14.38 -2.04
CA LEU A 128 -4.83 13.60 -1.62
C LEU A 128 -4.85 13.35 -0.11
N TYR A 129 -3.71 13.06 0.52
CA TYR A 129 -3.64 12.94 1.98
C TYR A 129 -4.10 14.22 2.69
N ARG A 130 -3.59 15.38 2.26
CA ARG A 130 -4.00 16.69 2.81
C ARG A 130 -5.49 16.91 2.66
N LYS A 131 -6.02 16.69 1.45
CA LYS A 131 -7.45 16.84 1.16
C LYS A 131 -8.30 15.99 2.09
N LEU A 132 -8.02 14.68 2.18
CA LEU A 132 -8.82 13.74 2.98
C LEU A 132 -8.72 14.02 4.49
N ILE A 133 -7.56 14.45 4.99
CA ILE A 133 -7.39 14.84 6.40
C ILE A 133 -8.18 16.10 6.71
N GLN A 134 -8.10 17.11 5.85
CA GLN A 134 -8.80 18.40 6.04
C GLN A 134 -10.30 18.33 5.77
N GLU A 135 -10.79 17.32 5.04
CA GLU A 135 -12.21 17.00 4.96
C GLU A 135 -12.77 16.49 6.31
N ILE A 136 -11.91 15.87 7.14
CA ILE A 136 -12.30 15.37 8.48
C ILE A 136 -12.19 16.50 9.52
N ASP A 137 -11.07 17.21 9.53
CA ASP A 137 -10.83 18.37 10.39
C ASP A 137 -10.00 19.42 9.63
N PRO A 138 -10.62 20.53 9.20
CA PRO A 138 -9.94 21.60 8.43
C PRO A 138 -8.81 22.33 9.18
N GLU A 139 -8.77 22.21 10.51
CA GLU A 139 -7.72 22.83 11.32
C GLU A 139 -6.42 22.04 11.34
N ILE A 140 -6.42 20.78 10.87
CA ILE A 140 -5.20 19.98 10.81
C ILE A 140 -4.25 20.52 9.74
N SER A 141 -3.06 20.91 10.18
CA SER A 141 -1.94 21.21 9.29
C SER A 141 -1.34 19.92 8.75
N VAL A 142 -1.12 19.85 7.44
CA VAL A 142 -0.55 18.67 6.80
C VAL A 142 0.68 19.04 5.99
N GLU A 143 1.83 18.50 6.40
CA GLU A 143 3.13 18.73 5.74
C GLU A 143 3.57 17.48 4.98
N GLY A 144 3.80 17.62 3.68
CA GLY A 144 4.19 16.53 2.80
C GLY A 144 5.68 16.58 2.44
N LYS A 145 6.37 15.44 2.57
CA LYS A 145 7.77 15.30 2.14
C LYS A 145 7.94 14.13 1.19
N ALA A 146 8.43 14.40 -0.02
CA ALA A 146 8.82 13.35 -0.95
C ALA A 146 10.16 12.72 -0.52
N CYS A 147 10.19 11.38 -0.46
CA CYS A 147 11.36 10.60 -0.03
C CYS A 147 11.72 9.51 -1.06
N PRO A 148 12.04 9.88 -2.33
CA PRO A 148 12.18 8.91 -3.43
C PRO A 148 13.29 7.88 -3.21
N LEU A 149 14.37 8.20 -2.49
CA LEU A 149 15.49 7.27 -2.26
C LEU A 149 15.15 6.13 -1.30
N PHE A 150 14.10 6.21 -0.50
CA PHE A 150 13.75 5.13 0.42
C PHE A 150 13.37 3.83 -0.30
N VAL A 151 12.72 3.93 -1.46
CA VAL A 151 12.33 2.75 -2.25
C VAL A 151 13.55 1.94 -2.67
N PRO A 152 14.53 2.49 -3.44
CA PRO A 152 15.69 1.71 -3.84
C PRO A 152 16.54 1.22 -2.66
N LEU A 153 16.71 2.00 -1.60
CA LEU A 153 17.47 1.57 -0.41
C LEU A 153 16.82 0.36 0.28
N VAL A 154 15.49 0.31 0.34
CA VAL A 154 14.75 -0.83 0.89
C VAL A 154 14.87 -2.05 -0.03
N GLU A 155 14.77 -1.88 -1.35
CA GLU A 155 14.85 -2.96 -2.33
C GLU A 155 16.24 -3.58 -2.42
N GLU A 156 17.30 -2.79 -2.19
CA GLU A 156 18.69 -3.27 -2.05
C GLU A 156 18.97 -3.92 -0.69
N GLY A 157 18.00 -3.97 0.21
CA GLY A 157 18.15 -4.58 1.53
C GLY A 157 18.84 -3.70 2.58
N TRP A 158 19.12 -2.43 2.29
CA TRP A 158 19.86 -1.50 3.16
C TRP A 158 19.00 -0.90 4.28
N ARG A 159 18.08 -1.69 4.83
CA ARG A 159 17.08 -1.23 5.83
C ARG A 159 17.71 -0.74 7.15
N LYS A 160 18.92 -1.19 7.48
CA LYS A 160 19.66 -0.84 8.71
C LYS A 160 21.02 -0.19 8.41
N ASP A 161 21.26 0.19 7.15
CA ASP A 161 22.52 0.76 6.71
C ASP A 161 22.69 2.22 7.17
N PRO A 162 23.90 2.66 7.57
CA PRO A 162 24.17 4.05 7.92
C PRO A 162 23.84 5.06 6.80
N ILE A 163 23.98 4.66 5.53
CA ILE A 163 23.61 5.52 4.39
C ILE A 163 22.11 5.78 4.40
N THR A 164 21.30 4.74 4.64
CA THR A 164 19.85 4.89 4.75
C THR A 164 19.46 5.79 5.91
N GLU A 165 20.16 5.68 7.05
CA GLU A 165 19.94 6.57 8.18
C GLU A 165 20.28 8.03 7.85
N MET A 166 21.40 8.28 7.18
CA MET A 166 21.77 9.64 6.74
C MET A 166 20.74 10.24 5.79
N VAL A 167 20.25 9.46 4.84
CA VAL A 167 19.19 9.88 3.92
C VAL A 167 17.89 10.16 4.70
N ALA A 168 17.54 9.29 5.65
CA ALA A 168 16.35 9.46 6.48
C ALA A 168 16.42 10.75 7.31
N ARG A 169 17.53 11.00 7.99
CA ARG A 169 17.76 12.25 8.76
C ARG A 169 17.61 13.49 7.87
N ARG A 170 18.16 13.45 6.66
CA ARG A 170 18.04 14.57 5.70
C ARG A 170 16.59 14.83 5.28
N TYR A 171 15.82 13.77 4.99
CA TYR A 171 14.42 13.92 4.59
C TYR A 171 13.52 14.38 5.74
N LEU A 172 13.73 13.82 6.94
CA LEU A 172 12.84 14.03 8.07
C LEU A 172 13.10 15.34 8.83
N LYS A 173 14.27 15.98 8.64
CA LYS A 173 14.63 17.21 9.33
C LYS A 173 13.56 18.31 9.21
N GLU A 174 13.05 18.55 8.01
CA GLU A 174 12.02 19.56 7.75
C GLU A 174 10.72 19.28 8.55
N LEU A 175 10.34 17.99 8.65
CA LEU A 175 9.15 17.58 9.41
C LEU A 175 9.37 17.71 10.93
N GLN A 176 10.59 17.47 11.43
CA GLN A 176 10.96 17.74 12.82
C GLN A 176 10.87 19.24 13.16
N GLU A 177 11.37 20.11 12.26
CA GLU A 177 11.29 21.57 12.41
C GLU A 177 9.85 22.10 12.41
N LYS A 178 8.91 21.37 11.78
CA LYS A 178 7.47 21.66 11.82
C LYS A 178 6.77 21.14 13.08
N GLU A 179 7.49 20.40 13.93
CA GLU A 179 6.96 19.81 15.18
C GLU A 179 5.69 18.98 14.95
N ILE A 180 5.70 18.13 13.91
CA ILE A 180 4.58 17.23 13.67
C ILE A 180 4.44 16.23 14.83
N ASP A 181 3.20 15.86 15.18
CA ASP A 181 2.91 14.84 16.20
C ASP A 181 2.52 13.48 15.60
N THR A 182 2.17 13.47 14.34
CA THR A 182 1.74 12.24 13.62
C THR A 182 2.41 12.21 12.25
N LEU A 183 2.95 11.03 11.86
CA LEU A 183 3.63 10.84 10.58
C LEU A 183 3.06 9.64 9.83
N ILE A 184 2.53 9.88 8.63
CA ILE A 184 2.02 8.84 7.74
C ILE A 184 3.17 8.28 6.89
N LEU A 185 3.33 6.95 6.91
CA LEU A 185 4.26 6.22 6.05
C LEU A 185 3.58 5.94 4.68
N GLY A 186 3.50 6.97 3.83
CA GLY A 186 2.70 7.01 2.61
C GLY A 186 3.34 6.32 1.39
N CYS A 187 4.10 5.25 1.61
CA CYS A 187 4.62 4.35 0.59
C CYS A 187 4.71 2.94 1.17
N THR A 188 4.44 1.92 0.36
CA THR A 188 4.44 0.51 0.76
C THR A 188 5.79 0.01 1.27
N HIS A 189 6.90 0.63 0.89
CA HIS A 189 8.24 0.31 1.36
C HIS A 189 8.55 0.89 2.76
N TYR A 190 7.96 2.03 3.12
CA TYR A 190 8.38 2.80 4.30
C TYR A 190 8.07 2.12 5.65
N PRO A 191 7.05 1.25 5.79
CA PRO A 191 6.88 0.46 6.99
C PRO A 191 8.08 -0.43 7.33
N LEU A 192 8.91 -0.79 6.34
CA LEU A 192 10.15 -1.56 6.55
C LEU A 192 11.28 -0.72 7.17
N LEU A 193 11.17 0.61 7.12
CA LEU A 193 12.06 1.57 7.78
C LEU A 193 11.47 2.13 9.10
N ARG A 194 10.33 1.60 9.57
CA ARG A 194 9.57 2.15 10.69
C ARG A 194 10.42 2.42 11.93
N ASN A 195 11.27 1.48 12.31
CA ASN A 195 12.09 1.62 13.53
C ASN A 195 13.11 2.76 13.40
N MET A 196 13.77 2.87 12.23
CA MET A 196 14.71 3.96 11.94
C MET A 196 13.99 5.32 11.91
N ILE A 197 12.88 5.40 11.19
CA ILE A 197 12.08 6.63 11.11
C ILE A 197 11.58 7.04 12.51
N GLY A 198 11.06 6.08 13.29
CA GLY A 198 10.60 6.34 14.65
C GLY A 198 11.71 6.83 15.57
N SER A 199 12.90 6.22 15.50
CA SER A 199 14.07 6.66 16.28
C SER A 199 14.51 8.09 15.92
N ILE A 200 14.43 8.47 14.63
CA ILE A 200 14.79 9.82 14.17
C ILE A 200 13.74 10.85 14.56
N MET A 201 12.44 10.52 14.42
CA MET A 201 11.35 11.44 14.74
C MET A 201 11.13 11.62 16.24
N GLY A 202 11.51 10.62 17.05
CA GLY A 202 11.33 10.63 18.50
C GLY A 202 9.99 10.09 18.98
N GLU A 203 9.88 9.82 20.29
CA GLU A 203 8.71 9.17 20.91
C GLU A 203 7.42 10.02 20.86
N GLY A 204 7.55 11.34 20.70
CA GLY A 204 6.42 12.25 20.56
C GLY A 204 5.68 12.18 19.24
N VAL A 205 6.23 11.45 18.23
CA VAL A 205 5.64 11.36 16.89
C VAL A 205 5.02 9.98 16.67
N ARG A 206 3.70 9.95 16.49
CA ARG A 206 2.97 8.71 16.17
C ARG A 206 3.13 8.32 14.70
N LEU A 207 3.61 7.12 14.44
CA LEU A 207 3.74 6.59 13.09
C LEU A 207 2.47 5.84 12.65
N VAL A 208 1.81 6.33 11.61
CA VAL A 208 0.65 5.70 10.98
C VAL A 208 1.11 4.82 9.82
N ASN A 209 0.74 3.53 9.89
CA ASN A 209 1.00 2.56 8.82
C ASN A 209 -0.27 2.31 8.00
N PRO A 210 -0.41 2.89 6.79
CA PRO A 210 -1.60 2.70 5.95
C PRO A 210 -1.89 1.24 5.61
N ALA A 211 -0.88 0.37 5.55
CA ALA A 211 -1.06 -1.06 5.27
C ALA A 211 -1.92 -1.75 6.34
N TYR A 212 -1.62 -1.50 7.61
CA TYR A 212 -2.40 -2.04 8.73
C TYR A 212 -3.84 -1.50 8.72
N GLU A 213 -3.99 -0.18 8.59
CA GLU A 213 -5.30 0.47 8.59
C GLU A 213 -6.18 0.01 7.42
N THR A 214 -5.56 -0.26 6.26
CA THR A 214 -6.26 -0.80 5.10
C THR A 214 -6.77 -2.20 5.34
N SER A 215 -6.02 -3.05 6.05
CA SER A 215 -6.49 -4.40 6.37
C SER A 215 -7.72 -4.40 7.27
N LEU A 216 -7.80 -3.46 8.22
CA LEU A 216 -8.99 -3.28 9.08
C LEU A 216 -10.19 -2.72 8.30
N ALA A 217 -9.95 -1.72 7.44
CA ALA A 217 -11.00 -1.15 6.58
C ALA A 217 -11.52 -2.18 5.57
N LEU A 218 -10.65 -3.01 5.01
CA LEU A 218 -11.03 -4.13 4.14
C LEU A 218 -11.92 -5.13 4.87
N LYS A 219 -11.58 -5.50 6.11
CA LYS A 219 -12.40 -6.39 6.93
C LYS A 219 -13.81 -5.84 7.10
N GLN A 220 -13.92 -4.56 7.44
CA GLN A 220 -15.22 -3.89 7.58
C GLN A 220 -15.99 -3.90 6.25
N LEU A 221 -15.35 -3.54 5.13
CA LEU A 221 -15.96 -3.54 3.80
C LEU A 221 -16.51 -4.91 3.42
N LEU A 222 -15.73 -5.99 3.65
CA LEU A 222 -16.16 -7.36 3.37
C LEU A 222 -17.34 -7.79 4.28
N GLN A 223 -17.36 -7.37 5.54
CA GLN A 223 -18.48 -7.62 6.46
C GLN A 223 -19.77 -6.92 6.00
N GLU A 224 -19.70 -5.63 5.68
CA GLU A 224 -20.82 -4.82 5.20
C GLU A 224 -21.41 -5.35 3.89
N ARG A 225 -20.57 -5.92 3.02
CA ARG A 225 -20.97 -6.50 1.74
C ARG A 225 -21.36 -7.99 1.83
N ASN A 226 -21.27 -8.62 3.03
CA ASN A 226 -21.47 -10.06 3.23
C ASN A 226 -20.51 -10.93 2.38
N LEU A 227 -19.28 -10.46 2.19
CA LEU A 227 -18.23 -11.09 1.39
C LEU A 227 -17.09 -11.67 2.26
N LEU A 228 -17.13 -11.47 3.59
CA LEU A 228 -16.12 -12.02 4.49
C LEU A 228 -16.18 -13.55 4.47
N ASN A 229 -15.03 -14.20 4.22
CA ASN A 229 -14.92 -15.64 4.30
C ASN A 229 -15.05 -16.10 5.75
N LYS A 230 -16.08 -16.90 6.06
CA LYS A 230 -16.37 -17.47 7.38
C LYS A 230 -16.05 -18.97 7.46
N GLY A 231 -15.64 -19.57 6.34
CA GLY A 231 -15.38 -20.99 6.22
C GLY A 231 -14.00 -21.41 6.72
N HIS A 232 -13.74 -22.71 6.61
CA HIS A 232 -12.40 -23.24 6.82
C HIS A 232 -11.53 -23.01 5.56
N ARG A 233 -10.23 -22.92 5.79
CA ARG A 233 -9.24 -22.82 4.74
C ARG A 233 -9.01 -24.22 4.17
N GLU A 234 -9.63 -24.52 3.04
CA GLU A 234 -9.54 -25.84 2.38
C GLU A 234 -8.30 -25.99 1.49
N GLU A 235 -7.69 -24.86 1.08
CA GLU A 235 -6.56 -24.87 0.16
C GLU A 235 -5.23 -24.82 0.92
N GLU A 236 -4.31 -25.71 0.56
CA GLU A 236 -2.94 -25.73 1.09
C GLU A 236 -2.17 -24.45 0.71
N PHE A 237 -2.46 -23.85 -0.47
CA PHE A 237 -1.82 -22.63 -0.99
C PHE A 237 -2.86 -21.56 -1.31
N PRO A 238 -3.36 -20.80 -0.32
CA PRO A 238 -4.42 -19.81 -0.52
C PRO A 238 -3.92 -18.49 -1.14
N TYR A 239 -2.62 -18.36 -1.36
CA TYR A 239 -1.99 -17.15 -1.85
C TYR A 239 -1.29 -17.41 -3.17
N ARG A 240 -1.67 -16.63 -4.19
CA ARG A 240 -1.11 -16.69 -5.54
C ARG A 240 -0.43 -15.38 -5.86
N PHE A 241 0.81 -15.45 -6.36
CA PHE A 241 1.63 -14.29 -6.67
C PHE A 241 1.92 -14.22 -8.16
N TYR A 242 1.69 -13.03 -8.71
CA TYR A 242 1.92 -12.71 -10.10
C TYR A 242 2.73 -11.42 -10.22
N VAL A 243 3.59 -11.35 -11.22
CA VAL A 243 4.42 -10.18 -11.53
C VAL A 243 4.46 -9.96 -13.03
N SER A 244 4.75 -8.73 -13.46
CA SER A 244 4.97 -8.43 -14.87
C SER A 244 6.40 -8.75 -15.32
N ASP A 245 7.38 -8.80 -14.40
CA ASP A 245 8.79 -9.15 -14.66
C ASP A 245 9.53 -9.53 -13.37
N ALA A 246 10.78 -10.04 -13.48
CA ALA A 246 11.70 -10.29 -12.37
C ALA A 246 11.12 -11.17 -11.24
N ALA A 247 10.48 -12.29 -11.59
CA ALA A 247 9.82 -13.19 -10.64
C ALA A 247 10.75 -13.71 -9.53
N GLU A 248 12.02 -13.96 -9.80
CA GLU A 248 12.99 -14.43 -8.82
C GLU A 248 13.32 -13.36 -7.77
N LYS A 249 13.55 -12.10 -8.20
CA LYS A 249 13.79 -10.96 -7.31
C LYS A 249 12.56 -10.73 -6.40
N PHE A 250 11.36 -10.83 -6.97
CA PHE A 250 10.11 -10.74 -6.22
C PHE A 250 10.02 -11.83 -5.16
N THR A 251 10.25 -13.10 -5.53
CA THR A 251 10.18 -14.25 -4.61
C THR A 251 11.17 -14.09 -3.45
N SER A 252 12.42 -13.70 -3.75
CA SER A 252 13.44 -13.44 -2.73
C SER A 252 13.01 -12.36 -1.74
N PHE A 253 12.49 -11.23 -2.24
CA PHE A 253 12.01 -10.16 -1.39
C PHE A 253 10.78 -10.60 -0.57
N ALA A 254 9.82 -11.32 -1.18
CA ALA A 254 8.63 -11.82 -0.52
C ALA A 254 9.00 -12.71 0.68
N ASN A 255 9.93 -13.64 0.51
CA ASN A 255 10.42 -14.52 1.56
C ASN A 255 11.14 -13.77 2.70
N SER A 256 11.63 -12.57 2.43
CA SER A 256 12.27 -11.72 3.47
C SER A 256 11.26 -10.99 4.38
N ILE A 257 9.98 -10.90 4.00
CA ILE A 257 8.97 -10.08 4.71
C ILE A 257 7.65 -10.80 5.02
N LEU A 258 7.31 -11.86 4.30
CA LEU A 258 6.12 -12.66 4.55
C LEU A 258 6.38 -13.72 5.64
N PRO A 259 5.34 -14.15 6.37
CA PRO A 259 5.49 -15.13 7.46
C PRO A 259 5.61 -16.59 6.98
N TYR A 260 5.70 -16.84 5.68
CA TYR A 260 5.86 -18.17 5.06
C TYR A 260 6.54 -18.02 3.69
N ASP A 261 7.09 -19.12 3.21
CA ASP A 261 7.81 -19.14 1.94
C ASP A 261 6.86 -19.12 0.75
N VAL A 262 7.13 -18.21 -0.17
CA VAL A 262 6.43 -18.13 -1.46
C VAL A 262 7.00 -19.22 -2.37
N GLN A 263 6.20 -20.25 -2.63
CA GLN A 263 6.61 -21.39 -3.42
C GLN A 263 6.70 -21.09 -4.92
N MET A 264 5.83 -20.21 -5.41
CA MET A 264 5.74 -19.89 -6.83
C MET A 264 5.29 -18.47 -7.08
N THR A 265 6.04 -17.77 -7.92
CA THR A 265 5.64 -16.50 -8.53
C THR A 265 5.51 -16.69 -10.04
N ARG A 266 4.38 -16.29 -10.62
CA ARG A 266 4.14 -16.42 -12.07
C ARG A 266 4.33 -15.07 -12.75
N GLN A 267 5.12 -15.07 -13.81
CA GLN A 267 5.25 -13.89 -14.68
C GLN A 267 4.10 -13.84 -15.69
N ILE A 268 3.51 -12.66 -15.86
CA ILE A 268 2.35 -12.41 -16.74
C ILE A 268 2.65 -11.23 -17.65
N ASN A 269 2.36 -11.38 -18.94
CA ASN A 269 2.37 -10.28 -19.87
C ASN A 269 1.07 -9.46 -19.73
N LEU A 270 1.17 -8.23 -19.23
CA LEU A 270 0.01 -7.35 -19.06
C LEU A 270 -0.50 -6.70 -20.36
N GLU A 271 0.24 -6.82 -21.47
CA GLU A 271 -0.22 -6.30 -22.76
C GLU A 271 -1.40 -7.11 -23.32
N GLU A 272 -1.67 -8.29 -22.76
CA GLU A 272 -2.81 -9.13 -23.10
C GLU A 272 -4.12 -8.69 -22.44
N TYR A 273 -4.06 -7.73 -21.52
CA TYR A 273 -5.17 -7.21 -20.71
C TYR A 273 -5.40 -5.71 -20.98
#